data_b42a895296b8875ddcd806922d32daf3
#
_entry.id   b42a895296b8875ddcd806922d32daf3
#
_cell.length_a   1.000
_cell.length_b   1.000
_cell.length_c   1.000
_cell.angle_alpha   90.00
_cell.angle_beta   90.00
_cell.angle_gamma   90.00
#
_symmetry.space_group_name_H-M   'P 1'
#
loop_
_entity.id
_entity.type
_entity.pdbx_description
1 polymer ?
#
loop_
_entity_poly.entity_id
_entity_poly.type
_entity_poly.pdbx_seq_one_letter_code
_entity_poly.pdbx_strand_id
1 'polypeptide(L)'
;MIEVMEEKRLITVDEYYQMAEFGILKPDERVELINGEIIKMSPINSSHGGYVSRIVRLMYKYIGLDLATFRSENPIRLSNHTEPEPDITLAKYSENDYEDNHPTAEDIYLLVEVSDSTLRYDQTKKARLYARHQIPVYWIVNLVKKQLEVYQNPFEGKYSTKTILKRGDKVIIPHFDIEIEVSEIIK
;
A
#
# COMPACT_ATOMS: atom_id res chain seq x y z
N MET A 1 2.14 -24.09 38.43
CA MET A 1 2.89 -22.99 37.80
C MET A 1 1.87 -22.13 37.06
N ILE A 2 1.76 -20.85 37.41
CA ILE A 2 0.92 -19.90 36.64
C ILE A 2 1.75 -19.54 35.43
N GLU A 3 1.30 -19.97 34.22
CA GLU A 3 1.91 -19.56 32.99
C GLU A 3 1.56 -18.06 32.79
N VAL A 4 2.55 -17.21 32.93
CA VAL A 4 2.40 -15.78 32.65
C VAL A 4 2.29 -15.65 31.12
N MET A 5 1.07 -15.47 30.62
CA MET A 5 0.88 -15.10 29.21
C MET A 5 1.43 -13.68 29.04
N GLU A 6 2.53 -13.56 28.31
CA GLU A 6 3.06 -12.25 27.89
C GLU A 6 2.08 -11.61 26.91
N GLU A 7 1.31 -10.64 27.38
CA GLU A 7 0.43 -9.85 26.55
C GLU A 7 1.17 -8.60 26.05
N LYS A 8 1.36 -8.48 24.74
CA LYS A 8 1.95 -7.27 24.15
C LYS A 8 0.97 -6.12 24.22
N ARG A 9 1.41 -4.98 24.77
CA ARG A 9 0.67 -3.73 24.64
C ARG A 9 0.83 -3.20 23.20
N LEU A 10 -0.28 -3.10 22.48
CA LEU A 10 -0.31 -2.56 21.11
C LEU A 10 -0.44 -1.03 21.15
N ILE A 11 0.29 -0.36 20.27
CA ILE A 11 0.26 1.10 20.12
C ILE A 11 -0.97 1.46 19.25
N THR A 12 -1.73 2.46 19.68
CA THR A 12 -2.78 3.04 18.87
C THR A 12 -2.22 4.07 17.89
N VAL A 13 -2.98 4.42 16.85
CA VAL A 13 -2.59 5.48 15.92
C VAL A 13 -2.46 6.82 16.63
N ASP A 14 -3.34 7.13 17.56
CA ASP A 14 -3.25 8.38 18.34
C ASP A 14 -1.96 8.44 19.16
N GLU A 15 -1.58 7.32 19.79
CA GLU A 15 -0.30 7.23 20.51
C GLU A 15 0.90 7.35 19.55
N TYR A 16 0.81 6.77 18.36
CA TYR A 16 1.84 6.87 17.33
C TYR A 16 2.09 8.33 16.91
N TYR A 17 1.01 9.11 16.69
CA TYR A 17 1.14 10.53 16.41
C TYR A 17 1.66 11.35 17.59
N GLN A 18 1.23 11.04 18.82
CA GLN A 18 1.78 11.66 20.02
C GLN A 18 3.29 11.38 20.16
N MET A 19 3.74 10.16 19.83
CA MET A 19 5.16 9.84 19.84
C MET A 19 5.97 10.69 18.86
N ALA A 20 5.41 11.02 17.70
CA ALA A 20 6.03 11.94 16.76
C ALA A 20 6.01 13.39 17.27
N GLU A 21 4.88 13.85 17.80
CA GLU A 21 4.71 15.20 18.36
C GLU A 21 5.68 15.47 19.53
N PHE A 22 5.88 14.49 20.40
CA PHE A 22 6.81 14.59 21.54
C PHE A 22 8.27 14.25 21.19
N GLY A 23 8.58 14.01 19.89
CA GLY A 23 9.94 13.75 19.41
C GLY A 23 10.53 12.39 19.83
N ILE A 24 9.66 11.43 20.23
CA ILE A 24 10.07 10.04 20.45
C ILE A 24 10.39 9.38 19.12
N LEU A 25 9.53 9.59 18.12
CA LEU A 25 9.83 9.30 16.72
C LEU A 25 10.43 10.55 16.08
N LYS A 26 11.58 10.40 15.44
CA LYS A 26 12.29 11.53 14.84
C LYS A 26 11.73 11.84 13.45
N PRO A 27 11.76 13.11 12.99
CA PRO A 27 11.24 13.49 11.66
C PRO A 27 11.92 12.79 10.47
N ASP A 28 13.15 12.33 10.64
CA ASP A 28 13.92 11.61 9.62
C ASP A 28 13.80 10.08 9.74
N GLU A 29 13.03 9.59 10.71
CA GLU A 29 12.80 8.17 10.95
C GLU A 29 11.59 7.70 10.15
N ARG A 30 11.84 7.01 9.03
CA ARG A 30 10.75 6.43 8.24
C ARG A 30 10.23 5.17 8.91
N VAL A 31 9.02 5.26 9.41
CA VAL A 31 8.33 4.17 10.10
C VAL A 31 6.85 4.15 9.72
N GLU A 32 6.23 2.98 9.81
CA GLU A 32 4.79 2.78 9.64
C GLU A 32 4.23 2.01 10.84
N LEU A 33 2.94 2.16 11.16
CA LEU A 33 2.27 1.45 12.23
C LEU A 33 1.50 0.25 11.67
N ILE A 34 1.87 -0.98 12.06
CA ILE A 34 1.19 -2.20 11.62
C ILE A 34 0.85 -3.08 12.82
N ASN A 35 -0.45 -3.34 13.03
CA ASN A 35 -0.96 -4.14 14.15
C ASN A 35 -0.42 -3.67 15.51
N GLY A 36 -0.29 -2.36 15.73
CA GLY A 36 0.22 -1.75 16.95
C GLY A 36 1.73 -1.88 17.14
N GLU A 37 2.47 -2.29 16.13
CA GLU A 37 3.93 -2.35 16.12
C GLU A 37 4.49 -1.29 15.15
N ILE A 38 5.52 -0.55 15.59
CA ILE A 38 6.24 0.42 14.75
C ILE A 38 7.24 -0.35 13.88
N ILE A 39 7.06 -0.28 12.59
CA ILE A 39 7.88 -0.99 11.61
C ILE A 39 8.76 0.01 10.86
N LYS A 40 10.08 -0.21 10.88
CA LYS A 40 11.01 0.63 10.14
C LYS A 40 10.96 0.34 8.64
N MET A 41 10.82 1.40 7.86
CA MET A 41 10.82 1.33 6.40
C MET A 41 12.23 1.38 5.82
N SER A 42 12.42 0.75 4.67
CA SER A 42 13.67 0.83 3.92
C SER A 42 13.81 2.20 3.23
N PRO A 43 15.04 2.72 3.07
CA PRO A 43 15.27 3.92 2.28
C PRO A 43 14.84 3.70 0.82
N ILE A 44 14.26 4.74 0.22
CA ILE A 44 13.87 4.76 -1.18
C ILE A 44 15.10 4.99 -2.05
N ASN A 45 15.36 4.11 -3.00
CA ASN A 45 16.37 4.32 -4.02
C ASN A 45 15.77 4.96 -5.30
N SER A 46 16.63 5.49 -6.17
CA SER A 46 16.21 6.20 -7.40
C SER A 46 15.41 5.33 -8.37
N SER A 47 15.67 4.02 -8.43
CA SER A 47 14.91 3.10 -9.27
C SER A 47 13.48 2.97 -8.77
N HIS A 48 13.29 2.72 -7.46
CA HIS A 48 11.99 2.65 -6.82
C HIS A 48 11.18 3.94 -7.06
N GLY A 49 11.73 5.11 -6.71
CA GLY A 49 11.03 6.38 -6.92
C GLY A 49 10.68 6.65 -8.39
N GLY A 50 11.53 6.19 -9.33
CA GLY A 50 11.26 6.28 -10.76
C GLY A 50 10.06 5.42 -11.21
N TYR A 51 9.86 4.24 -10.61
CA TYR A 51 8.69 3.40 -10.86
C TYR A 51 7.42 4.00 -10.24
N VAL A 52 7.48 4.47 -8.99
CA VAL A 52 6.35 5.17 -8.35
C VAL A 52 5.88 6.34 -9.21
N SER A 53 6.79 7.25 -9.59
CA SER A 53 6.47 8.41 -10.43
C SER A 53 5.86 8.03 -11.78
N ARG A 54 6.34 6.94 -12.39
CA ARG A 54 5.80 6.44 -13.66
C ARG A 54 4.38 5.94 -13.51
N ILE A 55 4.11 5.14 -12.48
CA ILE A 55 2.79 4.55 -12.26
C ILE A 55 1.78 5.64 -11.93
N VAL A 56 2.12 6.60 -11.07
CA VAL A 56 1.26 7.76 -10.78
C VAL A 56 0.92 8.52 -12.06
N ARG A 57 1.91 8.81 -12.92
CA ARG A 57 1.66 9.46 -14.20
C ARG A 57 0.78 8.64 -15.16
N LEU A 58 0.90 7.31 -15.14
CA LEU A 58 0.02 6.43 -15.93
C LEU A 58 -1.41 6.48 -15.39
N MET A 59 -1.61 6.46 -14.08
CA MET A 59 -2.93 6.57 -13.47
C MET A 59 -3.61 7.88 -13.87
N TYR A 60 -2.92 9.03 -13.77
CA TYR A 60 -3.44 10.31 -14.22
C TYR A 60 -3.76 10.32 -15.73
N LYS A 61 -2.90 9.72 -16.56
CA LYS A 61 -3.10 9.64 -18.02
C LYS A 61 -4.38 8.90 -18.39
N TYR A 62 -4.68 7.82 -17.67
CA TYR A 62 -5.76 6.91 -18.04
C TYR A 62 -7.08 7.21 -17.31
N ILE A 63 -7.04 7.64 -16.07
CA ILE A 63 -8.23 7.89 -15.24
C ILE A 63 -8.62 9.37 -15.28
N GLY A 64 -7.65 10.28 -15.31
CA GLY A 64 -7.88 11.73 -15.14
C GLY A 64 -7.79 12.16 -13.69
N LEU A 65 -8.06 13.46 -13.43
CA LEU A 65 -7.88 14.09 -12.13
C LEU A 65 -9.15 14.04 -11.25
N ASP A 66 -10.32 13.98 -11.87
CA ASP A 66 -11.59 14.24 -11.18
C ASP A 66 -12.38 12.95 -10.86
N LEU A 67 -11.81 11.77 -11.15
CA LEU A 67 -12.49 10.49 -10.96
C LEU A 67 -11.93 9.67 -9.78
N ALA A 68 -10.73 9.99 -9.35
CA ALA A 68 -10.08 9.32 -8.22
C ALA A 68 -8.99 10.22 -7.62
N THR A 69 -8.68 9.99 -6.36
CA THR A 69 -7.53 10.61 -5.68
C THR A 69 -6.36 9.63 -5.69
N PHE A 70 -5.19 10.13 -6.12
CA PHE A 70 -3.94 9.38 -6.16
C PHE A 70 -3.01 9.89 -5.06
N ARG A 71 -2.56 8.98 -4.22
CA ARG A 71 -1.61 9.30 -3.14
C ARG A 71 -0.38 8.43 -3.30
N SER A 72 0.80 9.01 -3.15
CA SER A 72 2.06 8.27 -3.16
C SER A 72 2.81 8.46 -1.85
N GLU A 73 3.26 7.35 -1.26
CA GLU A 73 4.03 7.36 0.00
C GLU A 73 3.31 8.14 1.11
N ASN A 74 2.00 7.96 1.19
CA ASN A 74 1.15 8.58 2.20
C ASN A 74 0.39 7.49 2.96
N PRO A 75 0.14 7.70 4.26
CA PRO A 75 -0.58 6.73 5.08
C PRO A 75 -2.01 6.47 4.61
N ILE A 76 -2.49 5.26 4.93
CA ILE A 76 -3.90 4.87 4.86
C ILE A 76 -4.33 4.34 6.22
N ARG A 77 -5.54 4.67 6.68
CA ARG A 77 -6.07 4.24 7.98
C ARG A 77 -6.85 2.94 7.85
N LEU A 78 -6.25 1.81 8.22
CA LEU A 78 -6.91 0.51 8.17
C LEU A 78 -7.61 0.12 9.49
N SER A 79 -7.08 0.57 10.62
CA SER A 79 -7.70 0.39 11.95
C SER A 79 -7.09 1.37 12.95
N ASN A 80 -7.55 1.30 14.22
CA ASN A 80 -6.96 2.10 15.31
C ASN A 80 -5.52 1.69 15.68
N HIS A 81 -5.01 0.57 15.13
CA HIS A 81 -3.67 0.05 15.39
C HIS A 81 -2.87 -0.17 14.09
N THR A 82 -3.38 0.32 12.95
CA THR A 82 -2.76 -0.03 11.67
C THR A 82 -2.91 1.12 10.67
N GLU A 83 -1.78 1.72 10.34
CA GLU A 83 -1.68 2.85 9.42
C GLU A 83 -0.40 2.68 8.58
N PRO A 84 -0.43 1.81 7.56
CA PRO A 84 0.71 1.59 6.67
C PRO A 84 0.84 2.72 5.65
N GLU A 85 2.05 2.86 5.08
CA GLU A 85 2.37 3.77 3.97
C GLU A 85 2.62 2.96 2.68
N PRO A 86 1.60 2.68 1.86
CA PRO A 86 1.82 2.06 0.55
C PRO A 86 2.51 3.02 -0.41
N ASP A 87 3.26 2.49 -1.35
CA ASP A 87 3.94 3.31 -2.37
C ASP A 87 2.96 4.10 -3.21
N ILE A 88 1.80 3.50 -3.57
CA ILE A 88 0.72 4.20 -4.27
C ILE A 88 -0.64 3.70 -3.77
N THR A 89 -1.53 4.65 -3.52
CA THR A 89 -2.95 4.41 -3.24
C THR A 89 -3.79 5.05 -4.33
N LEU A 90 -4.68 4.26 -4.93
CA LEU A 90 -5.78 4.73 -5.76
C LEU A 90 -7.05 4.67 -4.91
N ALA A 91 -7.55 5.82 -4.52
CA ALA A 91 -8.72 5.97 -3.66
C ALA A 91 -9.89 6.63 -4.40
N LYS A 92 -11.07 6.56 -3.79
CA LYS A 92 -12.24 7.34 -4.23
C LYS A 92 -11.85 8.81 -4.34
N TYR A 93 -12.47 9.51 -5.29
CA TYR A 93 -12.28 10.95 -5.41
C TYR A 93 -12.69 11.65 -4.10
N SER A 94 -11.84 12.54 -3.65
CA SER A 94 -12.07 13.43 -2.52
C SER A 94 -11.78 14.86 -2.93
N GLU A 95 -12.73 15.76 -2.74
CA GLU A 95 -12.60 17.17 -3.13
C GLU A 95 -11.46 17.87 -2.38
N ASN A 96 -11.18 17.45 -1.13
CA ASN A 96 -10.09 17.96 -0.32
C ASN A 96 -8.86 17.05 -0.25
N ASP A 97 -8.71 16.10 -1.19
CA ASP A 97 -7.56 15.18 -1.28
C ASP A 97 -7.23 14.42 0.02
N TYR A 98 -8.24 14.16 0.85
CA TYR A 98 -8.09 13.55 2.18
C TYR A 98 -7.24 14.39 3.15
N GLU A 99 -7.34 15.73 3.09
CA GLU A 99 -6.60 16.66 3.96
C GLU A 99 -6.96 16.46 5.45
N ASP A 100 -8.24 16.22 5.76
CA ASP A 100 -8.71 16.07 7.13
C ASP A 100 -8.45 14.68 7.74
N ASN A 101 -8.46 13.63 6.90
CA ASN A 101 -8.30 12.24 7.35
C ASN A 101 -7.66 11.39 6.25
N HIS A 102 -6.86 10.41 6.64
CA HIS A 102 -6.37 9.43 5.67
C HIS A 102 -7.49 8.54 5.13
N PRO A 103 -7.41 8.10 3.84
CA PRO A 103 -8.37 7.15 3.29
C PRO A 103 -8.41 5.87 4.11
N THR A 104 -9.61 5.33 4.29
CA THR A 104 -9.87 4.06 4.95
C THR A 104 -9.94 2.91 3.94
N ALA A 105 -10.03 1.67 4.41
CA ALA A 105 -10.14 0.52 3.52
C ALA A 105 -11.31 0.61 2.53
N GLU A 106 -12.43 1.23 2.94
CA GLU A 106 -13.63 1.39 2.10
C GLU A 106 -13.44 2.40 0.97
N ASP A 107 -12.45 3.29 1.08
CA ASP A 107 -12.16 4.30 0.07
C ASP A 107 -11.21 3.80 -1.02
N ILE A 108 -10.56 2.67 -0.81
CA ILE A 108 -9.44 2.21 -1.63
C ILE A 108 -9.91 1.29 -2.75
N TYR A 109 -9.54 1.62 -3.99
CA TYR A 109 -9.72 0.78 -5.17
C TYR A 109 -8.50 -0.12 -5.41
N LEU A 110 -7.29 0.40 -5.18
CA LEU A 110 -6.03 -0.30 -5.46
C LEU A 110 -4.93 0.20 -4.55
N LEU A 111 -4.14 -0.72 -4.03
CA LEU A 111 -2.82 -0.44 -3.45
C LEU A 111 -1.73 -1.01 -4.34
N VAL A 112 -0.62 -0.28 -4.45
CA VAL A 112 0.56 -0.73 -5.21
C VAL A 112 1.80 -0.61 -4.33
N GLU A 113 2.61 -1.67 -4.32
CA GLU A 113 3.96 -1.67 -3.77
C GLU A 113 4.98 -1.92 -4.88
N VAL A 114 6.04 -1.14 -4.91
CA VAL A 114 7.18 -1.29 -5.83
C VAL A 114 8.29 -2.01 -5.07
N SER A 115 8.49 -3.28 -5.34
CA SER A 115 9.28 -4.15 -4.47
C SER A 115 10.58 -4.63 -5.12
N ASP A 116 11.69 -4.43 -4.43
CA ASP A 116 12.96 -5.09 -4.70
C ASP A 116 13.45 -5.87 -3.46
N SER A 117 14.11 -5.23 -2.51
CA SER A 117 14.58 -5.84 -1.27
C SER A 117 13.45 -6.19 -0.29
N THR A 118 12.31 -5.51 -0.37
CA THR A 118 11.11 -5.74 0.46
C THR A 118 10.19 -6.83 -0.09
N LEU A 119 10.45 -7.36 -1.28
CA LEU A 119 9.56 -8.25 -2.02
C LEU A 119 8.92 -9.36 -1.16
N ARG A 120 9.70 -10.03 -0.33
CA ARG A 120 9.17 -11.11 0.52
C ARG A 120 8.19 -10.56 1.59
N TYR A 121 8.47 -9.40 2.14
CA TYR A 121 7.59 -8.73 3.11
C TYR A 121 6.27 -8.34 2.46
N ASP A 122 6.32 -7.74 1.27
CA ASP A 122 5.16 -7.30 0.52
C ASP A 122 4.28 -8.48 0.06
N GLN A 123 4.91 -9.57 -0.42
CA GLN A 123 4.21 -10.80 -0.80
C GLN A 123 3.59 -11.56 0.36
N THR A 124 4.02 -11.36 1.60
CA THR A 124 3.57 -12.15 2.75
C THR A 124 2.87 -11.31 3.81
N LYS A 125 3.55 -10.33 4.40
CA LYS A 125 3.01 -9.54 5.51
C LYS A 125 2.01 -8.51 5.02
N LYS A 126 2.38 -7.64 4.07
CA LYS A 126 1.50 -6.63 3.50
C LYS A 126 0.32 -7.25 2.73
N ALA A 127 0.56 -8.30 1.93
CA ALA A 127 -0.54 -9.00 1.24
C ALA A 127 -1.59 -9.55 2.20
N ARG A 128 -1.18 -10.13 3.33
CA ARG A 128 -2.12 -10.58 4.36
C ARG A 128 -2.80 -9.43 5.10
N LEU A 129 -2.05 -8.38 5.39
CA LEU A 129 -2.58 -7.18 6.03
C LEU A 129 -3.72 -6.59 5.19
N TYR A 130 -3.44 -6.30 3.93
CA TYR A 130 -4.41 -5.71 3.01
C TYR A 130 -5.62 -6.61 2.76
N ALA A 131 -5.41 -7.93 2.61
CA ALA A 131 -6.52 -8.88 2.47
C ALA A 131 -7.41 -8.96 3.73
N ARG A 132 -6.86 -8.88 4.95
CA ARG A 132 -7.63 -8.84 6.20
C ARG A 132 -8.52 -7.61 6.30
N HIS A 133 -8.05 -6.49 5.78
CA HIS A 133 -8.81 -5.23 5.73
C HIS A 133 -9.66 -5.08 4.47
N GLN A 134 -9.86 -6.19 3.71
CA GLN A 134 -10.74 -6.23 2.54
C GLN A 134 -10.34 -5.26 1.42
N ILE A 135 -9.06 -4.90 1.31
CA ILE A 135 -8.57 -4.12 0.16
C ILE A 135 -8.82 -4.93 -1.12
N PRO A 136 -9.62 -4.43 -2.07
CA PRO A 136 -10.12 -5.25 -3.18
C PRO A 136 -9.02 -5.74 -4.13
N VAL A 137 -8.05 -4.88 -4.42
CA VAL A 137 -6.95 -5.18 -5.35
C VAL A 137 -5.63 -4.67 -4.79
N TYR A 138 -4.62 -5.50 -4.89
CA TYR A 138 -3.25 -5.18 -4.48
C TYR A 138 -2.27 -5.60 -5.57
N TRP A 139 -1.43 -4.67 -6.01
CA TRP A 139 -0.38 -4.90 -6.99
C TRP A 139 1.00 -4.87 -6.35
N ILE A 140 1.85 -5.81 -6.76
CA ILE A 140 3.29 -5.76 -6.49
C ILE A 140 4.02 -5.60 -7.81
N VAL A 141 4.69 -4.46 -7.97
CA VAL A 141 5.63 -4.22 -9.08
C VAL A 141 6.95 -4.84 -8.70
N ASN A 142 7.14 -6.10 -9.09
CA ASN A 142 8.30 -6.91 -8.73
C ASN A 142 9.50 -6.57 -9.60
N LEU A 143 10.39 -5.73 -9.09
CA LEU A 143 11.58 -5.25 -9.82
C LEU A 143 12.61 -6.37 -10.03
N VAL A 144 12.68 -7.34 -9.12
CA VAL A 144 13.62 -8.46 -9.19
C VAL A 144 13.32 -9.37 -10.38
N LYS A 145 12.03 -9.69 -10.58
CA LYS A 145 11.58 -10.58 -11.66
C LYS A 145 11.02 -9.85 -12.88
N LYS A 146 10.99 -8.52 -12.85
CA LYS A 146 10.41 -7.67 -13.90
C LYS A 146 9.01 -8.12 -14.30
N GLN A 147 8.12 -8.22 -13.31
CA GLN A 147 6.74 -8.67 -13.47
C GLN A 147 5.80 -7.88 -12.56
N LEU A 148 4.52 -7.84 -12.94
CA LEU A 148 3.44 -7.32 -12.12
C LEU A 148 2.71 -8.49 -11.48
N GLU A 149 2.60 -8.49 -10.16
CA GLU A 149 1.82 -9.47 -9.40
C GLU A 149 0.51 -8.82 -8.97
N VAL A 150 -0.61 -9.34 -9.42
CA VAL A 150 -1.95 -8.83 -9.15
C VAL A 150 -2.65 -9.75 -8.17
N TYR A 151 -2.99 -9.24 -7.01
CA TYR A 151 -3.72 -9.94 -5.97
C TYR A 151 -5.14 -9.40 -5.88
N GLN A 152 -6.15 -10.29 -5.88
CA GLN A 152 -7.56 -9.93 -5.93
C GLN A 152 -8.40 -10.89 -5.08
N ASN A 153 -9.67 -10.49 -4.86
CA ASN A 153 -10.66 -11.27 -4.15
C ASN A 153 -10.21 -11.67 -2.73
N PRO A 154 -10.10 -10.68 -1.80
CA PRO A 154 -9.75 -10.95 -0.42
C PRO A 154 -10.83 -11.83 0.25
N PHE A 155 -10.37 -12.94 0.84
CA PHE A 155 -11.24 -13.88 1.55
C PHE A 155 -10.46 -14.49 2.71
N GLU A 156 -11.05 -14.53 3.91
CA GLU A 156 -10.43 -15.07 5.13
C GLU A 156 -8.99 -14.57 5.39
N GLY A 157 -8.75 -13.27 5.14
CA GLY A 157 -7.46 -12.62 5.36
C GLY A 157 -6.35 -13.01 4.38
N LYS A 158 -6.72 -13.50 3.20
CA LYS A 158 -5.82 -13.80 2.08
C LYS A 158 -6.48 -13.39 0.77
N TYR A 159 -5.68 -13.08 -0.24
CA TYR A 159 -6.20 -12.96 -1.60
C TYR A 159 -6.38 -14.34 -2.21
N SER A 160 -7.58 -14.66 -2.69
CA SER A 160 -7.90 -15.96 -3.32
C SER A 160 -7.34 -16.07 -4.75
N THR A 161 -7.07 -14.93 -5.39
CA THR A 161 -6.53 -14.88 -6.75
C THR A 161 -5.20 -14.16 -6.75
N LYS A 162 -4.20 -14.77 -7.40
CA LYS A 162 -2.91 -14.14 -7.72
C LYS A 162 -2.58 -14.40 -9.17
N THR A 163 -2.42 -13.33 -9.95
CA THR A 163 -2.02 -13.39 -11.35
C THR A 163 -0.64 -12.77 -11.52
N ILE A 164 0.23 -13.39 -12.31
CA ILE A 164 1.55 -12.87 -12.65
C ILE A 164 1.53 -12.42 -14.10
N LEU A 165 1.77 -11.14 -14.33
CA LEU A 165 1.76 -10.51 -15.64
C LEU A 165 3.16 -10.01 -16.00
N LYS A 166 3.52 -10.12 -17.29
CA LYS A 166 4.82 -9.73 -17.84
C LYS A 166 4.65 -8.71 -18.96
N ARG A 167 5.76 -8.22 -19.49
CA ARG A 167 5.74 -7.38 -20.70
C ARG A 167 5.02 -8.12 -21.84
N GLY A 168 4.06 -7.46 -22.46
CA GLY A 168 3.18 -8.02 -23.48
C GLY A 168 1.82 -8.45 -22.96
N ASP A 169 1.67 -8.59 -21.66
CA ASP A 169 0.36 -8.79 -21.03
C ASP A 169 -0.31 -7.43 -20.76
N LYS A 170 -1.59 -7.48 -20.45
CA LYS A 170 -2.39 -6.33 -20.06
C LYS A 170 -2.94 -6.50 -18.67
N VAL A 171 -3.17 -5.38 -17.98
CA VAL A 171 -3.80 -5.34 -16.67
C VAL A 171 -4.95 -4.33 -16.67
N ILE A 172 -6.01 -4.65 -15.96
CA ILE A 172 -7.17 -3.78 -15.80
C ILE A 172 -6.99 -2.94 -14.54
N ILE A 173 -7.14 -1.62 -14.66
CA ILE A 173 -7.24 -0.73 -13.50
C ILE A 173 -8.60 -0.98 -12.85
N PRO A 174 -8.64 -1.44 -11.58
CA PRO A 174 -9.88 -1.79 -10.92
C PRO A 174 -10.84 -0.60 -10.83
N HIS A 175 -12.15 -0.87 -10.81
CA HIS A 175 -13.24 0.10 -10.77
C HIS A 175 -13.49 0.86 -12.08
N PHE A 176 -12.46 1.12 -12.89
CA PHE A 176 -12.57 1.94 -14.10
C PHE A 176 -12.66 1.11 -15.39
N ASP A 177 -12.42 -0.20 -15.33
CA ASP A 177 -12.35 -1.11 -16.47
C ASP A 177 -11.38 -0.66 -17.58
N ILE A 178 -10.37 0.10 -17.20
CA ILE A 178 -9.35 0.61 -18.12
C ILE A 178 -8.22 -0.41 -18.21
N GLU A 179 -7.98 -0.89 -19.43
CA GLU A 179 -6.88 -1.81 -19.72
C GLU A 179 -5.61 -1.05 -20.08
N ILE A 180 -4.50 -1.40 -19.44
CA ILE A 180 -3.17 -0.83 -19.73
C ILE A 180 -2.16 -1.95 -20.02
N GLU A 181 -1.18 -1.64 -20.87
CA GLU A 181 -0.08 -2.55 -21.18
C GLU A 181 0.88 -2.64 -19.97
N VAL A 182 1.21 -3.85 -19.55
CA VAL A 182 2.19 -4.07 -18.46
C VAL A 182 3.56 -3.49 -18.83
N SER A 183 3.89 -3.42 -20.11
CA SER A 183 5.10 -2.75 -20.63
C SER A 183 5.20 -1.26 -20.35
N GLU A 184 4.08 -0.59 -20.04
CA GLU A 184 4.09 0.81 -19.58
C GLU A 184 4.52 0.92 -18.11
N ILE A 185 4.25 -0.11 -17.30
CA ILE A 185 4.65 -0.21 -15.89
C ILE A 185 6.06 -0.77 -15.76
N ILE A 186 6.29 -1.95 -16.33
CA ILE A 186 7.55 -2.71 -16.23
C ILE A 186 8.47 -2.41 -17.42
N LYS A 187 9.66 -1.92 -17.16
CA LYS A 187 10.68 -1.61 -18.19
C LYS A 187 11.88 -2.54 -18.15
#